data_6c2d401285d55edd698a79506203d21a
#
_entry.id   6c2d401285d55edd698a79506203d21a
#
_cell.length_a   1.000
_cell.length_b   1.000
_cell.length_c   1.000
_cell.angle_alpha   90.00
_cell.angle_beta   90.00
_cell.angle_gamma   90.00
#
_symmetry.space_group_name_H-M   'P 1'
#
loop_
_entity.id
_entity.type
_entity.pdbx_description
1 polymer ?
#
loop_
_entity_poly.entity_id
_entity_poly.type
_entity_poly.pdbx_seq_one_letter_code
_entity_poly.pdbx_strand_id
1 'polypeptide(L)'
;MVDPDISVKVPIEVLGFGSVMLVIIVLIHGAGLDRIIERYKRRSEVLRRKLWHPYLATSLFAVTILLMLFLHVFEICVWGVALNRTGLITSFRDSMYFSANTYTTIGYGLMILPYNWRELSPLMAISGLFTFAWTTGELFSIVESQRQLVEDLALQRKKKKTAMEGVFTRVTGQAHPLETHEEQAEASLTRDQRRALREEIETKLNQLHEAERAEVEALRRHES
;
A
#
# COMPACT_ATOMS: atom_id res chain seq x y z
N MET A 1 -19.85 -47.14 14.69
CA MET A 1 -18.87 -48.22 14.83
C MET A 1 -17.77 -47.88 13.83
N VAL A 2 -16.65 -47.29 14.30
CA VAL A 2 -15.52 -46.92 13.46
C VAL A 2 -14.70 -48.17 13.23
N ASP A 3 -14.46 -48.51 11.96
CA ASP A 3 -13.67 -49.67 11.54
C ASP A 3 -12.21 -49.49 12.06
N PRO A 4 -11.70 -50.36 12.92
CA PRO A 4 -10.38 -50.19 13.54
C PRO A 4 -9.20 -50.42 12.61
N ASP A 5 -9.44 -50.74 11.34
CA ASP A 5 -8.40 -51.09 10.37
C ASP A 5 -8.19 -50.00 9.28
N ILE A 6 -8.67 -48.81 9.50
CA ILE A 6 -8.29 -47.68 8.66
C ILE A 6 -6.89 -47.22 9.12
N SER A 7 -5.89 -47.88 8.59
CA SER A 7 -4.52 -47.38 8.56
C SER A 7 -4.54 -46.03 7.85
N VAL A 8 -4.60 -44.93 8.62
CA VAL A 8 -4.56 -43.56 8.12
C VAL A 8 -3.13 -43.28 7.61
N LYS A 9 -2.79 -43.90 6.46
CA LYS A 9 -1.61 -43.47 5.70
C LYS A 9 -2.00 -42.14 5.04
N VAL A 10 -1.58 -41.04 5.64
CA VAL A 10 -1.66 -39.74 4.96
C VAL A 10 -0.91 -39.90 3.63
N PRO A 11 -1.57 -39.67 2.48
CA PRO A 11 -0.91 -39.89 1.19
C PRO A 11 0.24 -38.88 1.06
N ILE A 12 1.47 -39.37 1.02
CA ILE A 12 2.69 -38.57 0.87
C ILE A 12 2.59 -37.64 -0.35
N GLU A 13 1.89 -38.08 -1.39
CA GLU A 13 1.62 -37.32 -2.60
C GLU A 13 0.82 -36.01 -2.32
N VAL A 14 -0.18 -36.09 -1.45
CA VAL A 14 -1.01 -34.92 -1.09
C VAL A 14 -0.21 -33.93 -0.27
N LEU A 15 0.55 -34.40 0.72
CA LEU A 15 1.44 -33.57 1.52
C LEU A 15 2.53 -32.95 0.63
N GLY A 16 3.11 -33.70 -0.28
CA GLY A 16 4.10 -33.20 -1.23
C GLY A 16 3.53 -32.11 -2.13
N PHE A 17 2.40 -32.39 -2.79
CA PHE A 17 1.73 -31.40 -3.65
C PHE A 17 1.30 -30.16 -2.87
N GLY A 18 0.64 -30.34 -1.73
CA GLY A 18 0.16 -29.24 -0.91
C GLY A 18 1.30 -28.38 -0.36
N SER A 19 2.40 -28.99 0.08
CA SER A 19 3.59 -28.26 0.55
C SER A 19 4.26 -27.47 -0.56
N VAL A 20 4.40 -28.05 -1.75
CA VAL A 20 4.94 -27.35 -2.92
C VAL A 20 4.06 -26.16 -3.29
N MET A 21 2.75 -26.35 -3.34
CA MET A 21 1.80 -25.27 -3.61
C MET A 21 1.86 -24.16 -2.55
N LEU A 22 1.93 -24.53 -1.26
CA LEU A 22 2.09 -23.59 -0.17
C LEU A 22 3.36 -22.74 -0.36
N VAL A 23 4.50 -23.36 -0.65
CA VAL A 23 5.76 -22.63 -0.90
C VAL A 23 5.62 -21.71 -2.11
N ILE A 24 5.01 -22.17 -3.19
CA ILE A 24 4.75 -21.33 -4.38
C ILE A 24 3.91 -20.10 -4.01
N ILE A 25 2.83 -20.28 -3.27
CA ILE A 25 1.96 -19.17 -2.83
C ILE A 25 2.75 -18.19 -1.96
N VAL A 26 3.51 -18.66 -0.98
CA VAL A 26 4.32 -17.81 -0.11
C VAL A 26 5.36 -17.02 -0.91
N LEU A 27 6.01 -17.63 -1.90
CA LEU A 27 6.97 -16.94 -2.77
C LEU A 27 6.30 -15.90 -3.67
N ILE A 28 5.14 -16.23 -4.26
CA ILE A 28 4.34 -15.28 -5.05
C ILE A 28 3.92 -14.09 -4.18
N HIS A 29 3.44 -14.39 -2.97
CA HIS A 29 3.02 -13.37 -2.02
C HIS A 29 4.15 -12.43 -1.65
N GLY A 30 5.28 -12.96 -1.17
CA GLY A 30 6.45 -12.16 -0.81
C GLY A 30 6.93 -11.29 -1.96
N ALA A 31 7.13 -11.88 -3.15
CA ALA A 31 7.56 -11.15 -4.32
C ALA A 31 6.53 -10.09 -4.80
N GLY A 32 5.25 -10.37 -4.67
CA GLY A 32 4.16 -9.43 -4.98
C GLY A 32 4.12 -8.27 -3.99
N LEU A 33 4.17 -8.59 -2.72
CA LEU A 33 4.12 -7.64 -1.62
C LEU A 33 5.33 -6.68 -1.64
N ASP A 34 6.53 -7.20 -1.84
CA ASP A 34 7.76 -6.40 -1.98
C ASP A 34 7.63 -5.36 -3.12
N ARG A 35 7.13 -5.79 -4.29
CA ARG A 35 6.91 -4.89 -5.43
C ARG A 35 5.86 -3.81 -5.14
N ILE A 36 4.81 -4.15 -4.40
CA ILE A 36 3.76 -3.19 -4.02
C ILE A 36 4.34 -2.15 -3.07
N ILE A 37 5.08 -2.60 -2.04
CA ILE A 37 5.72 -1.73 -1.04
C ILE A 37 6.77 -0.81 -1.70
N GLU A 38 7.60 -1.37 -2.57
CA GLU A 38 8.62 -0.58 -3.28
C GLU A 38 7.99 0.50 -4.17
N ARG A 39 6.90 0.17 -4.89
CA ARG A 39 6.15 1.15 -5.68
C ARG A 39 5.52 2.24 -4.81
N TYR A 40 4.98 1.87 -3.64
CA TYR A 40 4.46 2.83 -2.67
C TYR A 40 5.57 3.78 -2.21
N LYS A 41 6.71 3.26 -1.75
CA LYS A 41 7.86 4.06 -1.28
C LYS A 41 8.38 5.01 -2.36
N ARG A 42 8.57 4.54 -3.59
CA ARG A 42 9.01 5.38 -4.72
C ARG A 42 8.01 6.49 -5.04
N ARG A 43 6.71 6.20 -5.05
CA ARG A 43 5.67 7.19 -5.37
C ARG A 43 5.47 8.20 -4.22
N SER A 44 5.53 7.76 -2.97
CA SER A 44 5.46 8.64 -1.80
C SER A 44 6.60 9.65 -1.79
N GLU A 45 7.82 9.24 -2.17
CA GLU A 45 8.97 10.12 -2.29
C GLU A 45 8.79 11.18 -3.39
N VAL A 46 8.21 10.79 -4.54
CA VAL A 46 7.88 11.75 -5.62
C VAL A 46 6.81 12.74 -5.17
N LEU A 47 5.79 12.29 -4.43
CA LEU A 47 4.75 13.15 -3.87
C LEU A 47 5.34 14.14 -2.87
N ARG A 48 6.25 13.70 -2.01
CA ARG A 48 6.95 14.55 -1.03
C ARG A 48 7.72 15.69 -1.71
N ARG A 49 8.32 15.44 -2.88
CA ARG A 49 9.13 16.43 -3.61
C ARG A 49 8.34 17.37 -4.52
N LYS A 50 7.24 16.92 -5.13
CA LYS A 50 6.61 17.65 -6.25
C LYS A 50 5.19 18.14 -5.99
N LEU A 51 4.45 17.57 -5.07
CA LEU A 51 3.01 17.76 -4.99
C LEU A 51 2.56 18.10 -3.57
N TRP A 52 1.84 19.22 -3.48
CA TRP A 52 1.30 19.80 -2.25
C TRP A 52 -0.12 19.31 -1.92
N HIS A 53 -0.61 18.26 -2.60
CA HIS A 53 -2.00 17.82 -2.47
C HIS A 53 -2.13 16.57 -1.59
N PRO A 54 -2.70 16.70 -0.37
CA PRO A 54 -2.89 15.58 0.55
C PRO A 54 -3.79 14.47 -0.03
N TYR A 55 -4.72 14.81 -0.92
CA TYR A 55 -5.59 13.84 -1.60
C TYR A 55 -4.82 12.79 -2.42
N LEU A 56 -3.69 13.17 -3.02
CA LEU A 56 -2.86 12.25 -3.78
C LEU A 56 -2.15 11.23 -2.89
N ALA A 57 -1.76 11.63 -1.68
CA ALA A 57 -1.19 10.73 -0.68
C ALA A 57 -2.24 9.70 -0.23
N THR A 58 -3.47 10.14 0.05
CA THR A 58 -4.58 9.26 0.41
C THR A 58 -4.95 8.30 -0.74
N SER A 59 -4.97 8.80 -1.98
CA SER A 59 -5.24 7.96 -3.16
C SER A 59 -4.15 6.91 -3.37
N LEU A 60 -2.88 7.27 -3.20
CA LEU A 60 -1.76 6.33 -3.27
C LEU A 60 -1.90 5.22 -2.23
N PHE A 61 -2.25 5.58 -1.00
CA PHE A 61 -2.50 4.63 0.09
C PHE A 61 -3.66 3.67 -0.26
N ALA A 62 -4.81 4.21 -0.70
CA ALA A 62 -5.96 3.40 -1.09
C ALA A 62 -5.63 2.42 -2.23
N VAL A 63 -4.92 2.87 -3.26
CA VAL A 63 -4.47 2.01 -4.37
C VAL A 63 -3.53 0.91 -3.86
N THR A 64 -2.67 1.21 -2.91
CA THR A 64 -1.75 0.21 -2.32
C THR A 64 -2.52 -0.88 -1.59
N ILE A 65 -3.53 -0.53 -0.79
CA ILE A 65 -4.41 -1.52 -0.13
C ILE A 65 -5.14 -2.37 -1.16
N LEU A 66 -5.70 -1.77 -2.21
CA LEU A 66 -6.38 -2.51 -3.27
C LEU A 66 -5.46 -3.48 -4.00
N LEU A 67 -4.19 -3.11 -4.23
CA LEU A 67 -3.20 -4.02 -4.81
C LEU A 67 -2.87 -5.18 -3.89
N MET A 68 -2.79 -4.97 -2.58
CA MET A 68 -2.60 -6.05 -1.60
C MET A 68 -3.80 -7.01 -1.59
N LEU A 69 -5.03 -6.49 -1.61
CA LEU A 69 -6.23 -7.32 -1.73
C LEU A 69 -6.26 -8.11 -3.05
N PHE A 70 -5.88 -7.45 -4.14
CA PHE A 70 -5.80 -8.12 -5.45
C PHE A 70 -4.76 -9.25 -5.45
N LEU A 71 -3.66 -9.11 -4.72
CA LEU A 71 -2.66 -10.16 -4.56
C LEU A 71 -3.28 -11.42 -3.93
N HIS A 72 -4.07 -11.29 -2.87
CA HIS A 72 -4.79 -12.43 -2.26
C HIS A 72 -5.80 -13.06 -3.22
N VAL A 73 -6.55 -12.25 -3.98
CA VAL A 73 -7.46 -12.78 -5.01
C VAL A 73 -6.69 -13.58 -6.06
N PHE A 74 -5.52 -13.10 -6.47
CA PHE A 74 -4.65 -13.80 -7.39
C PHE A 74 -4.19 -15.16 -6.85
N GLU A 75 -3.82 -15.23 -5.57
CA GLU A 75 -3.41 -16.49 -4.91
C GLU A 75 -4.57 -17.50 -4.82
N ILE A 76 -5.77 -17.02 -4.53
CA ILE A 76 -7.00 -17.83 -4.60
C ILE A 76 -7.18 -18.41 -6.01
N CYS A 77 -6.96 -17.59 -7.04
CA CYS A 77 -7.03 -18.06 -8.42
C CYS A 77 -5.96 -19.12 -8.74
N VAL A 78 -4.74 -18.96 -8.23
CA VAL A 78 -3.66 -19.96 -8.40
C VAL A 78 -4.07 -21.29 -7.81
N TRP A 79 -4.61 -21.32 -6.59
CA TRP A 79 -5.15 -22.53 -5.98
C TRP A 79 -6.31 -23.13 -6.80
N GLY A 80 -7.27 -22.28 -7.23
CA GLY A 80 -8.42 -22.75 -8.01
C GLY A 80 -8.01 -23.35 -9.36
N VAL A 81 -7.05 -22.73 -10.04
CA VAL A 81 -6.47 -23.29 -11.28
C VAL A 81 -5.77 -24.63 -11.00
N ALA A 82 -5.00 -24.74 -9.93
CA ALA A 82 -4.32 -25.97 -9.57
C ALA A 82 -5.32 -27.12 -9.32
N LEU A 83 -6.39 -26.88 -8.55
CA LEU A 83 -7.44 -27.88 -8.29
C LEU A 83 -8.19 -28.29 -9.56
N ASN A 84 -8.44 -27.36 -10.45
CA ASN A 84 -9.11 -27.66 -11.73
C ASN A 84 -8.19 -28.44 -12.68
N ARG A 85 -6.91 -28.09 -12.77
CA ARG A 85 -5.93 -28.76 -13.63
C ARG A 85 -5.57 -30.16 -13.17
N THR A 86 -5.59 -30.40 -11.88
CA THR A 86 -5.39 -31.76 -11.32
C THR A 86 -6.62 -32.67 -11.46
N GLY A 87 -7.75 -32.10 -11.90
CA GLY A 87 -9.00 -32.85 -12.03
C GLY A 87 -9.71 -33.11 -10.69
N LEU A 88 -9.20 -32.59 -9.58
CA LEU A 88 -9.82 -32.74 -8.24
C LEU A 88 -11.20 -32.09 -8.19
N ILE A 89 -11.36 -30.96 -8.89
CA ILE A 89 -12.64 -30.29 -9.11
C ILE A 89 -12.76 -29.97 -10.60
N THR A 90 -13.66 -30.60 -11.28
CA THR A 90 -13.80 -30.50 -12.75
C THR A 90 -14.40 -29.17 -13.21
N SER A 91 -15.30 -28.59 -12.42
CA SER A 91 -15.89 -27.29 -12.70
C SER A 91 -14.93 -26.17 -12.29
N PHE A 92 -14.54 -25.31 -13.23
CA PHE A 92 -13.69 -24.15 -12.94
C PHE A 92 -14.34 -23.21 -11.93
N ARG A 93 -15.64 -22.96 -12.05
CA ARG A 93 -16.38 -22.10 -11.11
C ARG A 93 -16.33 -22.66 -9.69
N ASP A 94 -16.52 -23.97 -9.55
CA ASP A 94 -16.57 -24.62 -8.26
C ASP A 94 -15.17 -24.69 -7.63
N SER A 95 -14.12 -24.88 -8.44
CA SER A 95 -12.75 -24.83 -7.95
C SER A 95 -12.35 -23.44 -7.45
N MET A 96 -12.81 -22.36 -8.11
CA MET A 96 -12.60 -20.99 -7.63
C MET A 96 -13.34 -20.75 -6.31
N TYR A 97 -14.62 -21.15 -6.25
CA TYR A 97 -15.43 -21.01 -5.06
C TYR A 97 -14.86 -21.80 -3.87
N PHE A 98 -14.47 -23.06 -4.10
CA PHE A 98 -13.82 -23.88 -3.08
C PHE A 98 -12.52 -23.27 -2.58
N SER A 99 -11.68 -22.81 -3.51
CA SER A 99 -10.41 -22.16 -3.16
C SER A 99 -10.61 -20.88 -2.35
N ALA A 100 -11.56 -20.04 -2.73
CA ALA A 100 -11.89 -18.84 -1.97
C ALA A 100 -12.32 -19.19 -0.54
N ASN A 101 -13.27 -20.12 -0.38
CA ASN A 101 -13.77 -20.53 0.93
C ASN A 101 -12.70 -21.15 1.82
N THR A 102 -11.84 -21.98 1.24
CA THR A 102 -10.80 -22.69 1.99
C THR A 102 -9.63 -21.79 2.35
N TYR A 103 -9.16 -20.99 1.38
CA TYR A 103 -8.06 -20.05 1.58
C TYR A 103 -8.39 -18.99 2.63
N THR A 104 -9.64 -18.47 2.63
CA THR A 104 -10.11 -17.50 3.63
C THR A 104 -10.58 -18.15 4.94
N THR A 105 -10.50 -19.48 5.05
CA THR A 105 -10.93 -20.27 6.20
C THR A 105 -12.43 -20.15 6.54
N ILE A 106 -13.25 -19.65 5.62
CA ILE A 106 -14.70 -19.53 5.84
C ILE A 106 -15.34 -20.91 5.92
N GLY A 107 -14.90 -21.86 5.08
CA GLY A 107 -15.42 -23.21 5.05
C GLY A 107 -16.89 -23.30 4.64
N TYR A 108 -17.41 -22.30 3.95
CA TYR A 108 -18.83 -22.21 3.58
C TYR A 108 -19.09 -23.02 2.31
N GLY A 109 -19.60 -24.24 2.43
CA GLY A 109 -19.94 -25.02 1.24
C GLY A 109 -20.11 -26.50 1.53
N LEU A 110 -20.87 -27.16 0.65
CA LEU A 110 -21.11 -28.61 0.70
C LEU A 110 -20.03 -29.41 -0.05
N MET A 111 -19.07 -28.73 -0.69
CA MET A 111 -18.04 -29.37 -1.48
C MET A 111 -16.88 -29.82 -0.61
N ILE A 112 -16.58 -31.08 -0.68
CA ILE A 112 -15.48 -31.72 0.03
C ILE A 112 -14.61 -32.43 -1.02
N LEU A 113 -13.28 -32.29 -0.89
CA LEU A 113 -12.34 -33.01 -1.74
C LEU A 113 -12.48 -34.53 -1.58
N PRO A 114 -12.11 -35.32 -2.59
CA PRO A 114 -12.04 -36.77 -2.48
C PRO A 114 -11.28 -37.23 -1.25
N TYR A 115 -11.67 -38.33 -0.66
CA TYR A 115 -11.14 -38.79 0.64
C TYR A 115 -9.61 -38.72 0.75
N ASN A 116 -8.90 -39.17 -0.27
CA ASN A 116 -7.43 -39.19 -0.30
C ASN A 116 -6.79 -37.78 -0.48
N TRP A 117 -7.56 -36.71 -0.70
CA TRP A 117 -7.08 -35.36 -0.96
C TRP A 117 -7.59 -34.35 0.08
N ARG A 118 -8.26 -34.79 1.13
CA ARG A 118 -8.87 -33.89 2.13
C ARG A 118 -7.84 -33.07 2.90
N GLU A 119 -6.65 -33.63 3.12
CA GLU A 119 -5.54 -32.97 3.81
C GLU A 119 -4.99 -31.76 3.05
N LEU A 120 -5.34 -31.60 1.78
CA LEU A 120 -4.98 -30.43 0.99
C LEU A 120 -5.69 -29.17 1.50
N SER A 121 -6.93 -29.29 2.00
CA SER A 121 -7.70 -28.14 2.50
C SER A 121 -7.01 -27.43 3.68
N PRO A 122 -6.55 -28.11 4.74
CA PRO A 122 -5.76 -27.47 5.79
C PRO A 122 -4.50 -26.77 5.29
N LEU A 123 -3.76 -27.35 4.34
CA LEU A 123 -2.56 -26.72 3.79
C LEU A 123 -2.89 -25.45 3.00
N MET A 124 -3.99 -25.46 2.25
CA MET A 124 -4.49 -24.28 1.58
C MET A 124 -4.91 -23.19 2.59
N ALA A 125 -5.61 -23.56 3.67
CA ALA A 125 -6.02 -22.64 4.72
C ALA A 125 -4.81 -22.03 5.43
N ILE A 126 -3.78 -22.82 5.75
CA ILE A 126 -2.53 -22.35 6.33
C ILE A 126 -1.85 -21.32 5.41
N SER A 127 -1.82 -21.57 4.10
CA SER A 127 -1.24 -20.62 3.15
C SER A 127 -1.95 -19.27 3.20
N GLY A 128 -3.29 -19.26 3.26
CA GLY A 128 -4.10 -18.04 3.39
C GLY A 128 -3.86 -17.30 4.70
N LEU A 129 -3.92 -18.01 5.83
CA LEU A 129 -3.67 -17.41 7.14
C LEU A 129 -2.28 -16.77 7.23
N PHE A 130 -1.25 -17.46 6.71
CA PHE A 130 0.12 -16.98 6.73
C PHE A 130 0.27 -15.69 5.90
N THR A 131 -0.25 -15.67 4.68
CA THR A 131 -0.15 -14.51 3.79
C THR A 131 -0.97 -13.32 4.29
N PHE A 132 -2.15 -13.54 4.88
CA PHE A 132 -2.93 -12.48 5.54
C PHE A 132 -2.19 -11.88 6.75
N ALA A 133 -1.56 -12.72 7.58
CA ALA A 133 -0.77 -12.26 8.72
C ALA A 133 0.42 -11.41 8.26
N TRP A 134 1.13 -11.86 7.21
CA TRP A 134 2.25 -11.12 6.62
C TRP A 134 1.80 -9.78 6.03
N THR A 135 0.74 -9.77 5.20
CA THR A 135 0.16 -8.52 4.67
C THR A 135 -0.22 -7.56 5.77
N THR A 136 -0.80 -8.05 6.87
CA THR A 136 -1.20 -7.21 8.00
C THR A 136 0.02 -6.54 8.64
N GLY A 137 1.11 -7.26 8.83
CA GLY A 137 2.37 -6.70 9.35
C GLY A 137 2.91 -5.57 8.47
N GLU A 138 2.95 -5.77 7.16
CA GLU A 138 3.40 -4.75 6.21
C GLU A 138 2.43 -3.56 6.11
N LEU A 139 1.13 -3.81 6.26
CA LEU A 139 0.13 -2.74 6.26
C LEU A 139 0.35 -1.74 7.40
N PHE A 140 0.73 -2.20 8.60
CA PHE A 140 1.09 -1.30 9.70
C PHE A 140 2.25 -0.38 9.33
N SER A 141 3.29 -0.89 8.69
CA SER A 141 4.44 -0.11 8.19
C SER A 141 4.00 0.96 7.17
N ILE A 142 3.10 0.59 6.27
CA ILE A 142 2.56 1.53 5.26
C ILE A 142 1.67 2.60 5.89
N VAL A 143 0.83 2.23 6.86
CA VAL A 143 -0.02 3.19 7.61
C VAL A 143 0.84 4.24 8.30
N GLU A 144 1.91 3.82 8.96
CA GLU A 144 2.83 4.76 9.63
C GLU A 144 3.53 5.67 8.61
N SER A 145 4.02 5.10 7.50
CA SER A 145 4.62 5.89 6.41
C SER A 145 3.62 6.88 5.78
N GLN A 146 2.35 6.50 5.69
CA GLN A 146 1.29 7.37 5.21
C GLN A 146 1.02 8.55 6.14
N ARG A 147 0.99 8.30 7.46
CA ARG A 147 0.81 9.36 8.46
C ARG A 147 1.94 10.38 8.37
N GLN A 148 3.18 9.93 8.33
CA GLN A 148 4.35 10.78 8.18
C GLN A 148 4.31 11.59 6.88
N LEU A 149 3.93 10.96 5.75
CA LEU A 149 3.79 11.65 4.48
C LEU A 149 2.74 12.77 4.54
N VAL A 150 1.58 12.53 5.14
CA VAL A 150 0.52 13.53 5.28
C VAL A 150 0.95 14.67 6.18
N GLU A 151 1.62 14.39 7.29
CA GLU A 151 2.16 15.40 8.20
C GLU A 151 3.22 16.27 7.53
N ASP A 152 4.17 15.68 6.80
CA ASP A 152 5.18 16.39 6.04
C ASP A 152 4.56 17.33 4.99
N LEU A 153 3.59 16.84 4.23
CA LEU A 153 2.88 17.65 3.23
C LEU A 153 2.10 18.80 3.88
N ALA A 154 1.48 18.58 5.04
CA ALA A 154 0.78 19.63 5.79
C ALA A 154 1.75 20.69 6.30
N LEU A 155 2.91 20.30 6.85
CA LEU A 155 3.95 21.22 7.31
C LEU A 155 4.53 22.04 6.16
N GLN A 156 4.83 21.42 5.03
CA GLN A 156 5.31 22.12 3.84
C GLN A 156 4.27 23.15 3.34
N ARG A 157 2.98 22.77 3.31
CA ARG A 157 1.89 23.69 2.95
C ARG A 157 1.82 24.88 3.90
N LYS A 158 1.94 24.64 5.22
CA LYS A 158 1.96 25.72 6.22
C LYS A 158 3.16 26.64 6.04
N LYS A 159 4.37 26.09 5.87
CA LYS A 159 5.61 26.86 5.61
C LYS A 159 5.46 27.74 4.36
N LYS A 160 4.91 27.20 3.26
CA LYS A 160 4.66 27.93 2.02
C LYS A 160 3.65 29.07 2.23
N LYS A 161 2.54 28.80 2.94
CA LYS A 161 1.52 29.82 3.26
C LYS A 161 2.15 30.97 4.04
N THR A 162 2.88 30.68 5.11
CA THR A 162 3.56 31.70 5.94
C THR A 162 4.62 32.49 5.16
N ALA A 163 5.39 31.83 4.28
CA ALA A 163 6.35 32.51 3.42
C ALA A 163 5.65 33.46 2.44
N MET A 164 4.55 33.02 1.84
CA MET A 164 3.74 33.85 0.92
C MET A 164 3.11 35.05 1.63
N GLU A 165 2.56 34.88 2.83
CA GLU A 165 2.03 35.93 3.68
C GLU A 165 3.09 37.01 4.02
N GLY A 166 4.30 36.56 4.42
CA GLY A 166 5.41 37.45 4.73
C GLY A 166 5.90 38.26 3.52
N VAL A 167 5.89 37.66 2.32
CA VAL A 167 6.25 38.38 1.07
C VAL A 167 5.13 39.36 0.69
N PHE A 168 3.87 38.94 0.77
CA PHE A 168 2.72 39.80 0.49
C PHE A 168 2.72 41.07 1.37
N THR A 169 2.90 40.88 2.69
CA THR A 169 2.97 42.03 3.65
C THR A 169 4.12 42.96 3.31
N ARG A 170 5.27 42.45 2.87
CA ARG A 170 6.42 43.29 2.49
C ARG A 170 6.18 44.10 1.21
N VAL A 171 5.51 43.50 0.21
CA VAL A 171 5.26 44.12 -1.09
C VAL A 171 4.11 45.11 -1.02
N THR A 172 3.07 44.84 -0.25
CA THR A 172 1.86 45.66 -0.18
C THR A 172 1.84 46.66 1.01
N GLY A 173 2.68 46.43 2.02
CA GLY A 173 2.64 47.17 3.28
C GLY A 173 1.39 46.91 4.14
N GLN A 174 0.55 45.95 3.75
CA GLN A 174 -0.69 45.57 4.45
C GLN A 174 -0.57 44.17 5.00
N ALA A 175 -1.10 43.93 6.22
CA ALA A 175 -1.23 42.60 6.75
C ALA A 175 -2.20 41.75 5.90
N HIS A 176 -1.83 40.52 5.55
CA HIS A 176 -2.71 39.63 4.78
C HIS A 176 -3.96 39.30 5.61
N PRO A 177 -5.18 39.47 5.08
CA PRO A 177 -6.41 39.09 5.79
C PRO A 177 -6.47 37.59 5.97
N LEU A 178 -6.55 37.16 7.22
CA LEU A 178 -6.48 35.74 7.65
C LEU A 178 -7.68 34.98 7.16
N GLU A 179 -8.23 34.72 6.21
CA GLU A 179 -9.24 33.65 6.04
C GLU A 179 -10.23 33.67 4.86
N THR A 180 -10.41 34.70 4.07
CA THR A 180 -11.52 34.65 3.12
C THR A 180 -11.25 34.95 1.65
N HIS A 181 -10.08 35.44 1.24
CA HIS A 181 -9.91 35.93 -0.13
C HIS A 181 -8.51 35.78 -0.73
N GLU A 182 -7.92 34.57 -0.76
CA GLU A 182 -6.70 34.34 -1.55
C GLU A 182 -6.87 34.77 -3.03
N GLU A 183 -8.01 34.47 -3.63
CA GLU A 183 -8.33 34.92 -5.01
C GLU A 183 -8.58 36.42 -5.15
N GLN A 184 -9.19 37.06 -4.16
CA GLN A 184 -9.47 38.48 -4.21
C GLN A 184 -8.23 39.33 -3.90
N ALA A 185 -7.32 38.84 -3.04
CA ALA A 185 -6.05 39.52 -2.76
C ALA A 185 -5.12 39.46 -3.98
N GLU A 186 -5.00 38.29 -4.65
CA GLU A 186 -4.27 38.20 -5.92
C GLU A 186 -4.90 39.03 -7.04
N ALA A 187 -6.22 39.13 -7.08
CA ALA A 187 -6.92 39.97 -8.08
C ALA A 187 -6.67 41.46 -7.92
N SER A 188 -6.37 41.92 -6.71
CA SER A 188 -6.10 43.36 -6.42
C SER A 188 -4.68 43.82 -6.75
N LEU A 189 -3.74 42.89 -7.01
CA LEU A 189 -2.36 43.20 -7.36
C LEU A 189 -2.20 43.57 -8.85
N THR A 190 -1.37 44.59 -9.13
CA THR A 190 -0.97 44.90 -10.51
C THR A 190 -0.16 43.76 -11.14
N ARG A 191 -0.05 43.72 -12.48
CA ARG A 191 0.74 42.71 -13.19
C ARG A 191 2.19 42.64 -12.71
N ASP A 192 2.79 43.78 -12.47
CA ASP A 192 4.20 43.85 -12.05
C ASP A 192 4.37 43.40 -10.60
N GLN A 193 3.44 43.72 -9.72
CA GLN A 193 3.42 43.20 -8.35
C GLN A 193 3.25 41.70 -8.28
N ARG A 194 2.39 41.11 -9.13
CA ARG A 194 2.23 39.64 -9.22
C ARG A 194 3.51 38.95 -9.72
N ARG A 195 4.23 39.58 -10.64
CA ARG A 195 5.48 39.04 -11.15
C ARG A 195 6.57 39.08 -10.08
N ALA A 196 6.75 40.21 -9.44
CA ALA A 196 7.70 40.35 -8.33
C ALA A 196 7.39 39.40 -7.17
N LEU A 197 6.11 39.24 -6.83
CA LEU A 197 5.64 38.33 -5.79
C LEU A 197 6.01 36.87 -6.13
N ARG A 198 5.83 36.44 -7.37
CA ARG A 198 6.19 35.08 -7.81
C ARG A 198 7.69 34.84 -7.76
N GLU A 199 8.51 35.78 -8.25
CA GLU A 199 9.97 35.67 -8.24
C GLU A 199 10.51 35.62 -6.80
N GLU A 200 9.97 36.42 -5.88
CA GLU A 200 10.39 36.41 -4.47
C GLU A 200 9.94 35.15 -3.73
N ILE A 201 8.74 34.62 -4.00
CA ILE A 201 8.25 33.34 -3.45
C ILE A 201 9.15 32.19 -3.94
N GLU A 202 9.48 32.16 -5.22
CA GLU A 202 10.32 31.12 -5.81
C GLU A 202 11.74 31.15 -5.22
N THR A 203 12.30 32.34 -5.02
CA THR A 203 13.60 32.53 -4.39
C THR A 203 13.61 32.05 -2.93
N LYS A 204 12.58 32.40 -2.14
CA LYS A 204 12.47 31.93 -0.75
C LYS A 204 12.21 30.44 -0.64
N LEU A 205 11.43 29.86 -1.53
CA LEU A 205 11.23 28.40 -1.59
C LEU A 205 12.54 27.68 -1.86
N ASN A 206 13.35 28.19 -2.80
CA ASN A 206 14.66 27.62 -3.08
C ASN A 206 15.60 27.72 -1.89
N GLN A 207 15.62 28.87 -1.19
CA GLN A 207 16.41 29.04 0.03
C GLN A 207 15.98 28.07 1.15
N LEU A 208 14.67 27.85 1.32
CA LEU A 208 14.16 26.88 2.31
C LEU A 208 14.55 25.44 1.96
N HIS A 209 14.48 25.09 0.68
CA HIS A 209 14.92 23.76 0.23
C HIS A 209 16.43 23.53 0.38
N GLU A 210 17.25 24.58 0.19
CA GLU A 210 18.70 24.51 0.43
C GLU A 210 19.01 24.36 1.93
N ALA A 211 18.31 25.12 2.78
CA ALA A 211 18.47 25.01 4.24
C ALA A 211 18.04 23.61 4.76
N GLU A 212 16.93 23.06 4.28
CA GLU A 212 16.51 21.70 4.63
C GLU A 212 17.53 20.63 4.17
N ARG A 213 18.12 20.80 2.99
CA ARG A 213 19.18 19.88 2.51
C ARG A 213 20.41 19.96 3.40
N ALA A 214 20.82 21.16 3.78
CA ALA A 214 21.98 21.37 4.65
C ALA A 214 21.74 20.76 6.06
N GLU A 215 20.53 20.89 6.60
CA GLU A 215 20.15 20.31 7.89
C GLU A 215 20.15 18.77 7.85
N VAL A 216 19.60 18.17 6.79
CA VAL A 216 19.62 16.72 6.58
C VAL A 216 21.03 16.18 6.40
N GLU A 217 21.89 16.94 5.71
CA GLU A 217 23.28 16.56 5.50
C GLU A 217 24.12 16.69 6.79
N ALA A 218 23.83 17.68 7.63
CA ALA A 218 24.40 17.85 8.94
C ALA A 218 24.02 16.69 9.90
N LEU A 219 22.76 16.29 9.91
CA LEU A 219 22.27 15.16 10.70
C LEU A 219 22.95 13.84 10.29
N ARG A 220 23.12 13.60 8.98
CA ARG A 220 23.82 12.41 8.48
C ARG A 220 25.30 12.35 8.87
N ARG A 221 25.97 13.50 9.03
CA ARG A 221 27.37 13.55 9.48
C ARG A 221 27.53 13.30 10.98
N HIS A 222 26.46 13.47 11.77
CA HIS A 222 26.48 13.16 13.20
C HIS A 222 26.18 11.68 13.51
N GLU A 223 25.62 10.93 12.54
CA GLU A 223 25.32 9.50 12.67
C GLU A 223 26.40 8.58 12.07
N SER A 224 27.44 9.13 11.47
CA SER A 224 28.60 8.39 10.93
C SER A 224 29.81 8.53 11.84
#